data_e9706ccdee27f69ac700b347b5a168da
#
_entry.id   e9706ccdee27f69ac700b347b5a168da
#
_cell.length_a   1.000
_cell.length_b   1.000
_cell.length_c   1.000
_cell.angle_alpha   90.00
_cell.angle_beta   90.00
_cell.angle_gamma   90.00
#
_symmetry.space_group_name_H-M   'P 1'
#
loop_
_entity.id
_entity.type
_entity.pdbx_description
1 polymer ?
#
loop_
_entity_poly.entity_id
_entity_poly.type
_entity_poly.pdbx_seq_one_letter_code
_entity_poly.pdbx_strand_id
1 'polypeptide(L)'
;AAGLASQGMLPVVCIYSTFLQRSYDQIIHDVNLLKENVVFAIDRAGFVPADGETHQGIYDPAFLSQVGMPIYSPSNYAELKYWLPILLSNEMQGPRAIRYPRGGESKALAQYGCSGKEYDHLYTAPGAKIVLVSYADEVEDVLNAAKLLGAENIPCDVYKLVKIFPFTEELIREIMR
;
A
#
# COMPACT_ATOMS: atom_id res chain seq x y z
N ALA A 1 13.91 -11.42 12.94
CA ALA A 1 12.45 -11.31 13.14
C ALA A 1 11.82 -12.70 13.29
N ALA A 2 12.05 -13.63 12.36
CA ALA A 2 11.43 -14.97 12.39
C ALA A 2 11.65 -15.71 13.73
N GLY A 3 12.90 -15.74 14.26
CA GLY A 3 13.18 -16.37 15.55
C GLY A 3 12.46 -15.71 16.74
N LEU A 4 12.12 -14.42 16.68
CA LEU A 4 11.29 -13.76 17.70
C LEU A 4 9.83 -14.17 17.54
N ALA A 5 9.35 -14.22 16.31
CA ALA A 5 7.98 -14.61 16.01
C ALA A 5 7.69 -16.06 16.42
N SER A 6 8.62 -17.00 16.19
CA SER A 6 8.51 -18.40 16.63
C SER A 6 8.43 -18.59 18.15
N GLN A 7 8.81 -17.56 18.92
CA GLN A 7 8.66 -17.52 20.38
C GLN A 7 7.39 -16.76 20.83
N GLY A 8 6.45 -16.51 19.93
CA GLY A 8 5.17 -15.86 20.23
C GLY A 8 5.24 -14.33 20.32
N MET A 9 6.34 -13.72 19.92
CA MET A 9 6.42 -12.25 19.82
C MET A 9 5.86 -11.77 18.50
N LEU A 10 5.50 -10.48 18.41
CA LEU A 10 5.15 -9.79 17.18
C LEU A 10 6.26 -8.80 16.77
N PRO A 11 7.30 -9.25 16.07
CA PRO A 11 8.37 -8.37 15.64
C PRO A 11 7.91 -7.43 14.52
N VAL A 12 8.36 -6.18 14.60
CA VAL A 12 8.19 -5.17 13.56
C VAL A 12 9.54 -4.93 12.89
N VAL A 13 9.63 -5.19 11.60
CA VAL A 13 10.83 -4.97 10.79
C VAL A 13 10.72 -3.61 10.13
N CYS A 14 11.42 -2.61 10.67
CA CYS A 14 11.50 -1.28 10.07
C CYS A 14 12.69 -1.23 9.11
N ILE A 15 12.42 -1.17 7.82
CA ILE A 15 13.44 -1.26 6.79
C ILE A 15 13.06 -0.43 5.55
N TYR A 16 14.05 0.10 4.83
CA TYR A 16 13.80 0.76 3.55
C TYR A 16 13.43 -0.26 2.47
N SER A 17 12.47 0.09 1.62
CA SER A 17 12.00 -0.75 0.52
C SER A 17 13.16 -1.34 -0.30
N THR A 18 14.11 -0.50 -0.72
CA THR A 18 15.24 -0.94 -1.53
C THR A 18 16.14 -1.96 -0.82
N PHE A 19 16.30 -1.88 0.52
CA PHE A 19 17.13 -2.81 1.27
C PHE A 19 16.42 -4.11 1.59
N LEU A 20 15.10 -4.11 1.63
CA LEU A 20 14.29 -5.31 1.84
C LEU A 20 14.51 -6.37 0.76
N GLN A 21 14.88 -5.96 -0.45
CA GLN A 21 15.17 -6.88 -1.57
C GLN A 21 16.21 -7.95 -1.20
N ARG A 22 17.20 -7.60 -0.38
CA ARG A 22 18.25 -8.54 0.06
C ARG A 22 17.75 -9.63 1.01
N SER A 23 16.56 -9.46 1.56
CA SER A 23 15.93 -10.39 2.50
C SER A 23 14.84 -11.23 1.84
N TYR A 24 14.72 -11.22 0.51
CA TYR A 24 13.62 -11.88 -0.19
C TYR A 24 13.59 -13.39 0.08
N ASP A 25 14.74 -14.05 0.05
CA ASP A 25 14.85 -15.47 0.38
C ASP A 25 14.40 -15.77 1.82
N GLN A 26 14.86 -14.98 2.81
CA GLN A 26 14.47 -15.13 4.21
C GLN A 26 12.99 -14.82 4.43
N ILE A 27 12.42 -13.88 3.68
CA ILE A 27 10.98 -13.61 3.71
C ILE A 27 10.20 -14.84 3.26
N ILE A 28 10.64 -15.51 2.19
CA ILE A 28 10.00 -16.74 1.69
C ILE A 28 10.11 -17.85 2.72
N HIS A 29 11.33 -18.22 3.10
CA HIS A 29 11.61 -19.47 3.82
C HIS A 29 11.39 -19.34 5.33
N ASP A 30 11.87 -18.24 5.94
CA ASP A 30 11.87 -18.11 7.39
C ASP A 30 10.59 -17.46 7.93
N VAL A 31 9.87 -16.73 7.09
CA VAL A 31 8.69 -15.98 7.51
C VAL A 31 7.42 -16.50 6.86
N ASN A 32 7.35 -16.48 5.52
CA ASN A 32 6.08 -16.73 4.81
C ASN A 32 5.69 -18.21 4.79
N LEU A 33 6.60 -19.12 4.50
CA LEU A 33 6.34 -20.57 4.50
C LEU A 33 5.96 -21.08 5.89
N LEU A 34 6.57 -20.51 6.93
CA LEU A 34 6.29 -20.85 8.33
C LEU A 34 5.07 -20.10 8.88
N LYS A 35 4.49 -19.18 8.10
CA LYS A 35 3.37 -18.31 8.51
C LYS A 35 3.67 -17.52 9.79
N GLU A 36 4.92 -17.13 9.97
CA GLU A 36 5.35 -16.40 11.15
C GLU A 36 4.68 -15.02 11.23
N ASN A 37 4.33 -14.61 12.43
CA ASN A 37 3.61 -13.38 12.68
C ASN A 37 4.58 -12.18 12.71
N VAL A 38 4.94 -11.66 11.55
CA VAL A 38 5.91 -10.55 11.37
C VAL A 38 5.24 -9.39 10.65
N VAL A 39 5.45 -8.17 11.15
CA VAL A 39 5.02 -6.94 10.47
C VAL A 39 6.23 -6.26 9.82
N PHE A 40 6.14 -6.03 8.51
CA PHE A 40 7.13 -5.26 7.76
C PHE A 40 6.66 -3.81 7.64
N ALA A 41 7.34 -2.89 8.34
CA ALA A 41 7.14 -1.45 8.23
C ALA A 41 8.16 -0.90 7.22
N ILE A 42 7.71 -0.73 5.97
CA ILE A 42 8.56 -0.46 4.82
C ILE A 42 8.59 1.05 4.56
N ASP A 43 9.73 1.65 4.88
CA ASP A 43 9.98 3.07 4.67
C ASP A 43 10.57 3.33 3.28
N ARG A 44 10.51 4.55 2.79
CA ARG A 44 10.94 4.98 1.46
C ARG A 44 10.27 4.17 0.34
N ALA A 45 8.98 3.94 0.49
CA ALA A 45 8.17 3.35 -0.57
C ALA A 45 7.93 4.40 -1.70
N GLY A 46 7.90 3.94 -2.95
CA GLY A 46 7.73 4.82 -4.11
C GLY A 46 9.04 5.48 -4.57
N PHE A 47 8.91 6.59 -5.27
CA PHE A 47 10.05 7.36 -5.75
C PHE A 47 10.68 8.20 -4.64
N VAL A 48 12.01 8.17 -4.53
CA VAL A 48 12.76 8.86 -3.48
C VAL A 48 13.86 9.73 -4.11
N PRO A 49 13.49 10.86 -4.74
CA PRO A 49 14.46 11.64 -5.54
C PRO A 49 15.63 12.18 -4.73
N ALA A 50 15.46 12.45 -3.43
CA ALA A 50 16.52 12.99 -2.57
C ALA A 50 17.59 11.97 -2.17
N ASP A 51 17.32 10.65 -2.29
CA ASP A 51 18.24 9.59 -1.83
C ASP A 51 18.99 8.93 -3.01
N GLY A 52 18.79 9.40 -4.25
CA GLY A 52 19.48 8.94 -5.45
C GLY A 52 18.97 7.62 -6.01
N GLU A 53 19.64 7.13 -7.05
CA GLU A 53 19.20 5.97 -7.85
C GLU A 53 19.08 4.66 -7.05
N THR A 54 19.89 4.50 -6.01
CA THR A 54 19.98 3.26 -5.24
C THR A 54 18.92 3.10 -4.16
N HIS A 55 18.09 4.12 -3.92
CA HIS A 55 17.13 4.13 -2.81
C HIS A 55 15.67 4.16 -3.27
N GLN A 56 15.40 3.82 -4.53
CA GLN A 56 14.05 3.80 -5.07
C GLN A 56 13.24 2.61 -4.52
N GLY A 57 12.06 2.91 -3.96
CA GLY A 57 11.19 1.94 -3.29
C GLY A 57 10.06 1.43 -4.16
N ILE A 58 10.38 0.92 -5.35
CA ILE A 58 9.38 0.55 -6.38
C ILE A 58 9.17 -0.96 -6.56
N TYR A 59 10.03 -1.80 -5.98
CA TYR A 59 10.03 -3.24 -6.23
C TYR A 59 9.33 -4.06 -5.15
N ASP A 60 9.19 -3.53 -3.93
CA ASP A 60 8.62 -4.26 -2.79
C ASP A 60 7.20 -4.79 -3.04
N PRO A 61 6.25 -4.06 -3.69
CA PRO A 61 4.93 -4.62 -3.95
C PRO A 61 4.98 -5.87 -4.84
N ALA A 62 5.86 -5.86 -5.84
CA ALA A 62 5.97 -6.97 -6.78
C ALA A 62 6.46 -8.25 -6.12
N PHE A 63 7.57 -8.23 -5.37
CA PHE A 63 8.10 -9.45 -4.77
C PHE A 63 7.32 -9.90 -3.53
N LEU A 64 6.73 -8.99 -2.75
CA LEU A 64 5.89 -9.36 -1.61
C LEU A 64 4.54 -9.96 -2.05
N SER A 65 3.96 -9.46 -3.14
CA SER A 65 2.73 -10.05 -3.68
C SER A 65 2.94 -11.48 -4.21
N GLN A 66 4.12 -11.78 -4.77
CA GLN A 66 4.45 -13.13 -5.22
C GLN A 66 4.44 -14.17 -4.09
N VAL A 67 4.78 -13.77 -2.88
CA VAL A 67 4.71 -14.66 -1.71
C VAL A 67 3.37 -14.64 -1.01
N GLY A 68 2.38 -13.92 -1.53
CA GLY A 68 1.03 -13.88 -0.98
C GLY A 68 0.88 -13.00 0.26
N MET A 69 1.85 -12.13 0.56
CA MET A 69 1.82 -11.28 1.74
C MET A 69 0.84 -10.11 1.57
N PRO A 70 -0.10 -9.87 2.50
CA PRO A 70 -0.93 -8.68 2.50
C PRO A 70 -0.10 -7.40 2.60
N ILE A 71 -0.40 -6.43 1.71
CA ILE A 71 0.35 -5.17 1.60
C ILE A 71 -0.60 -4.00 1.71
N TYR A 72 -0.33 -3.11 2.67
CA TYR A 72 -1.06 -1.87 2.89
C TYR A 72 -0.19 -0.68 2.51
N SER A 73 -0.78 0.30 1.85
CA SER A 73 -0.08 1.51 1.38
C SER A 73 -0.95 2.75 1.65
N PRO A 74 -0.98 3.25 2.90
CA PRO A 74 -1.71 4.46 3.25
C PRO A 74 -1.27 5.66 2.42
N SER A 75 -2.22 6.52 2.04
CA SER A 75 -1.99 7.74 1.27
C SER A 75 -1.89 9.01 2.13
N ASN A 76 -2.26 8.92 3.40
CA ASN A 76 -2.22 10.02 4.36
C ASN A 76 -2.02 9.52 5.80
N TYR A 77 -1.78 10.44 6.73
CA TYR A 77 -1.54 10.11 8.14
C TYR A 77 -2.77 9.55 8.86
N ALA A 78 -3.99 9.92 8.44
CA ALA A 78 -5.20 9.38 9.04
C ALA A 78 -5.34 7.88 8.75
N GLU A 79 -5.05 7.45 7.52
CA GLU A 79 -5.02 6.03 7.16
C GLU A 79 -3.88 5.29 7.86
N LEU A 80 -2.68 5.86 7.88
CA LEU A 80 -1.55 5.26 8.59
C LEU A 80 -1.87 5.05 10.07
N LYS A 81 -2.45 6.06 10.73
CA LYS A 81 -2.86 6.01 12.13
C LYS A 81 -3.96 4.97 12.39
N TYR A 82 -4.85 4.75 11.44
CA TYR A 82 -5.92 3.76 11.53
C TYR A 82 -5.39 2.33 11.32
N TRP A 83 -4.64 2.10 10.23
CA TRP A 83 -4.25 0.76 9.84
C TRP A 83 -3.07 0.20 10.62
N LEU A 84 -2.11 1.03 11.04
CA LEU A 84 -0.93 0.55 11.76
C LEU A 84 -1.27 -0.21 13.05
N PRO A 85 -2.16 0.28 13.96
CA PRO A 85 -2.55 -0.49 15.13
C PRO A 85 -3.23 -1.82 14.81
N ILE A 86 -4.04 -1.88 13.75
CA ILE A 86 -4.71 -3.11 13.29
C ILE A 86 -3.66 -4.12 12.85
N LEU A 87 -2.68 -3.70 12.05
CA LEU A 87 -1.59 -4.55 11.59
C LEU A 87 -0.66 -5.01 12.71
N LEU A 88 -0.56 -4.23 13.77
CA LEU A 88 0.21 -4.56 14.98
C LEU A 88 -0.61 -5.36 16.01
N SER A 89 -1.87 -5.64 15.75
CA SER A 89 -2.69 -6.45 16.65
C SER A 89 -2.44 -7.95 16.47
N ASN A 90 -2.79 -8.73 17.50
CA ASN A 90 -2.79 -10.19 17.43
C ASN A 90 -4.02 -10.78 16.72
N GLU A 91 -4.95 -9.94 16.27
CA GLU A 91 -6.13 -10.35 15.52
C GLU A 91 -5.77 -10.80 14.09
N MET A 92 -4.73 -10.21 13.52
CA MET A 92 -4.18 -10.64 12.24
C MET A 92 -3.07 -11.66 12.44
N GLN A 93 -3.13 -12.73 11.69
CA GLN A 93 -2.14 -13.80 11.72
C GLN A 93 -1.33 -13.84 10.42
N GLY A 94 -0.08 -14.28 10.54
CA GLY A 94 0.86 -14.37 9.42
C GLY A 94 1.57 -13.05 9.09
N PRO A 95 2.50 -13.10 8.12
CA PRO A 95 3.27 -11.93 7.72
C PRO A 95 2.41 -10.91 6.98
N ARG A 96 2.70 -9.64 7.20
CA ARG A 96 2.00 -8.51 6.57
C ARG A 96 2.89 -7.29 6.47
N ALA A 97 2.65 -6.45 5.48
CA ALA A 97 3.43 -5.26 5.22
C ALA A 97 2.57 -3.99 5.24
N ILE A 98 3.14 -2.93 5.80
CA ILE A 98 2.67 -1.57 5.61
C ILE A 98 3.81 -0.74 5.03
N ARG A 99 3.55 -0.05 3.94
CA ARG A 99 4.55 0.75 3.23
C ARG A 99 4.14 2.20 3.18
N TYR A 100 5.12 3.09 3.31
CA TYR A 100 4.89 4.54 3.32
C TYR A 100 6.07 5.29 2.68
N PRO A 101 5.80 6.44 2.02
CA PRO A 101 6.83 7.23 1.36
C PRO A 101 7.73 7.97 2.36
N ARG A 102 8.82 8.52 1.87
CA ARG A 102 9.64 9.48 2.60
C ARG A 102 8.98 10.87 2.56
N GLY A 103 8.89 11.52 3.71
CA GLY A 103 8.39 12.91 3.80
C GLY A 103 7.06 13.04 4.52
N GLY A 104 6.43 14.17 4.35
CA GLY A 104 5.11 14.47 4.91
C GLY A 104 3.98 14.05 3.95
N GLU A 105 2.76 14.01 4.46
CA GLU A 105 1.58 13.75 3.63
C GLU A 105 1.26 14.92 2.71
N SER A 106 0.66 14.62 1.55
CA SER A 106 0.07 15.63 0.68
C SER A 106 -1.15 16.29 1.34
N LYS A 107 -1.21 17.63 1.29
CA LYS A 107 -2.39 18.38 1.73
C LYS A 107 -3.65 18.02 0.93
N ALA A 108 -3.47 17.68 -0.35
CA ALA A 108 -4.56 17.26 -1.22
C ALA A 108 -5.12 15.90 -0.80
N LEU A 109 -4.30 15.00 -0.26
CA LEU A 109 -4.75 13.69 0.19
C LEU A 109 -5.22 13.70 1.66
N ALA A 110 -4.67 14.56 2.49
CA ALA A 110 -5.07 14.71 3.91
C ALA A 110 -6.56 15.02 4.08
N GLN A 111 -7.17 15.77 3.13
CA GLN A 111 -8.58 16.13 3.18
C GLN A 111 -9.55 14.95 3.11
N TYR A 112 -9.12 13.81 2.56
CA TYR A 112 -9.98 12.62 2.45
C TYR A 112 -10.07 11.82 3.76
N GLY A 113 -9.17 12.07 4.72
CA GLY A 113 -9.15 11.36 5.99
C GLY A 113 -8.97 9.86 5.83
N CYS A 114 -9.68 9.08 6.65
CA CYS A 114 -9.68 7.62 6.60
C CYS A 114 -11.12 7.08 6.69
N SER A 115 -11.53 6.30 5.72
CA SER A 115 -12.85 5.63 5.70
C SER A 115 -12.87 4.34 6.54
N GLY A 116 -11.70 3.79 6.88
CA GLY A 116 -11.55 2.47 7.47
C GLY A 116 -11.72 1.31 6.48
N LYS A 117 -11.86 1.60 5.19
CA LYS A 117 -11.98 0.60 4.12
C LYS A 117 -10.64 0.31 3.48
N GLU A 118 -10.53 -0.84 2.81
CA GLU A 118 -9.34 -1.25 2.07
C GLU A 118 -9.16 -0.48 0.75
N TYR A 119 -10.22 0.20 0.26
CA TYR A 119 -10.21 1.09 -0.90
C TYR A 119 -11.31 2.15 -0.80
N ASP A 120 -11.16 3.24 -1.54
CA ASP A 120 -12.14 4.31 -1.65
C ASP A 120 -12.37 4.70 -3.12
N HIS A 121 -13.61 4.97 -3.48
CA HIS A 121 -13.99 5.61 -4.72
C HIS A 121 -13.96 7.13 -4.51
N LEU A 122 -12.91 7.79 -5.00
CA LEU A 122 -12.65 9.20 -4.69
C LEU A 122 -13.28 10.19 -5.67
N TYR A 123 -13.43 9.78 -6.92
CA TYR A 123 -13.93 10.64 -7.97
C TYR A 123 -14.78 9.85 -8.96
N THR A 124 -15.97 10.38 -9.26
CA THR A 124 -16.93 9.78 -10.19
C THR A 124 -17.28 10.79 -11.27
N ALA A 125 -17.16 10.40 -12.53
CA ALA A 125 -17.62 11.19 -13.65
C ALA A 125 -18.81 10.51 -14.35
N PRO A 126 -19.93 11.23 -14.61
CA PRO A 126 -21.08 10.66 -15.32
C PRO A 126 -20.67 10.09 -16.67
N GLY A 127 -21.01 8.82 -16.92
CA GLY A 127 -20.71 8.14 -18.17
C GLY A 127 -19.25 7.67 -18.29
N ALA A 128 -18.52 7.61 -17.18
CA ALA A 128 -17.15 7.09 -17.17
C ALA A 128 -17.09 5.67 -17.77
N LYS A 129 -16.10 5.47 -18.64
CA LYS A 129 -15.74 4.15 -19.22
C LYS A 129 -14.30 3.79 -18.91
N ILE A 130 -13.59 4.67 -18.21
CA ILE A 130 -12.21 4.51 -17.80
C ILE A 130 -12.19 4.57 -16.29
N VAL A 131 -11.50 3.62 -15.68
CA VAL A 131 -11.25 3.61 -14.25
C VAL A 131 -9.75 3.76 -14.03
N LEU A 132 -9.38 4.77 -13.26
CA LEU A 132 -8.01 4.99 -12.80
C LEU A 132 -7.88 4.43 -11.38
N VAL A 133 -6.91 3.57 -11.17
CA VAL A 133 -6.66 2.94 -9.87
C VAL A 133 -5.25 3.27 -9.43
N SER A 134 -5.10 3.79 -8.21
CA SER A 134 -3.79 4.16 -7.65
C SER A 134 -3.76 3.96 -6.13
N TYR A 135 -2.59 4.15 -5.54
CA TYR A 135 -2.35 4.03 -4.11
C TYR A 135 -1.25 4.99 -3.66
N ALA A 136 -1.10 5.18 -2.36
CA ALA A 136 -0.12 6.07 -1.73
C ALA A 136 -0.23 7.53 -2.23
N ASP A 137 0.90 8.19 -2.44
CA ASP A 137 1.01 9.58 -2.88
C ASP A 137 0.70 9.78 -4.36
N GLU A 138 0.88 8.75 -5.20
CA GLU A 138 0.50 8.80 -6.63
C GLU A 138 -1.01 9.02 -6.86
N VAL A 139 -1.84 8.84 -5.85
CA VAL A 139 -3.28 9.16 -5.91
C VAL A 139 -3.53 10.62 -6.23
N GLU A 140 -2.68 11.54 -5.76
CA GLU A 140 -2.80 12.97 -6.09
C GLU A 140 -2.62 13.22 -7.59
N ASP A 141 -1.60 12.60 -8.19
CA ASP A 141 -1.34 12.73 -9.62
C ASP A 141 -2.48 12.14 -10.47
N VAL A 142 -3.03 11.01 -10.04
CA VAL A 142 -4.16 10.38 -10.71
C VAL A 142 -5.44 11.23 -10.60
N LEU A 143 -5.70 11.86 -9.46
CA LEU A 143 -6.82 12.80 -9.31
C LEU A 143 -6.65 14.04 -10.22
N ASN A 144 -5.42 14.53 -10.37
CA ASN A 144 -5.14 15.63 -11.28
C ASN A 144 -5.29 15.20 -12.74
N ALA A 145 -4.82 14.00 -13.11
CA ALA A 145 -5.02 13.42 -14.43
C ALA A 145 -6.51 13.25 -14.76
N ALA A 146 -7.32 12.79 -13.80
CA ALA A 146 -8.77 12.67 -13.99
C ALA A 146 -9.45 14.01 -14.32
N LYS A 147 -9.02 15.10 -13.66
CA LYS A 147 -9.54 16.46 -13.97
C LYS A 147 -9.15 16.91 -15.38
N LEU A 148 -7.92 16.65 -15.80
CA LEU A 148 -7.44 16.99 -17.14
C LEU A 148 -8.19 16.19 -18.21
N LEU A 149 -8.38 14.89 -18.02
CA LEU A 149 -9.18 14.05 -18.91
C LEU A 149 -10.63 14.52 -19.00
N GLY A 150 -11.23 14.92 -17.87
CA GLY A 150 -12.57 15.48 -17.86
C GLY A 150 -12.69 16.77 -18.68
N ALA A 151 -11.67 17.63 -18.68
CA ALA A 151 -11.63 18.84 -19.52
C ALA A 151 -11.57 18.51 -21.03
N GLU A 152 -11.03 17.37 -21.39
CA GLU A 152 -10.97 16.84 -22.76
C GLU A 152 -12.21 15.98 -23.12
N ASN A 153 -13.27 16.00 -22.31
CA ASN A 153 -14.48 15.17 -22.47
C ASN A 153 -14.21 13.65 -22.40
N ILE A 154 -13.22 13.24 -21.66
CA ILE A 154 -12.90 11.84 -21.37
C ILE A 154 -13.24 11.56 -19.89
N PRO A 155 -14.50 11.21 -19.57
CA PRO A 155 -14.89 10.98 -18.18
C PRO A 155 -14.25 9.70 -17.63
N CYS A 156 -13.73 9.77 -16.41
CA CYS A 156 -13.14 8.63 -15.72
C CYS A 156 -13.52 8.62 -14.24
N ASP A 157 -13.47 7.44 -13.63
CA ASP A 157 -13.57 7.25 -12.19
C ASP A 157 -12.20 7.04 -11.59
N VAL A 158 -12.04 7.38 -10.29
CA VAL A 158 -10.77 7.20 -9.56
C VAL A 158 -11.01 6.38 -8.31
N TYR A 159 -10.30 5.26 -8.22
CA TYR A 159 -10.24 4.43 -7.03
C TYR A 159 -8.85 4.54 -6.37
N LYS A 160 -8.87 4.74 -5.06
CA LYS A 160 -7.69 4.72 -4.21
C LYS A 160 -7.65 3.40 -3.46
N LEU A 161 -6.52 2.70 -3.49
CA LEU A 161 -6.30 1.50 -2.69
C LEU A 161 -5.50 1.85 -1.44
N VAL A 162 -5.94 1.32 -0.29
CA VAL A 162 -5.15 1.28 0.95
C VAL A 162 -4.51 -0.09 1.09
N LYS A 163 -5.26 -1.17 0.88
CA LYS A 163 -4.71 -2.50 0.73
C LYS A 163 -4.47 -2.78 -0.75
N ILE A 164 -3.21 -2.83 -1.14
CA ILE A 164 -2.80 -3.00 -2.53
C ILE A 164 -2.62 -4.47 -2.94
N PHE A 165 -2.59 -5.38 -1.95
CA PHE A 165 -2.58 -6.83 -2.19
C PHE A 165 -3.06 -7.59 -0.93
N PRO A 166 -3.82 -8.71 -1.10
CA PRO A 166 -4.54 -9.09 -2.30
C PRO A 166 -5.72 -8.15 -2.57
N PHE A 167 -6.11 -8.04 -3.84
CA PHE A 167 -7.35 -7.35 -4.20
C PHE A 167 -8.56 -8.15 -3.73
N THR A 168 -9.58 -7.45 -3.22
CA THR A 168 -10.85 -8.09 -2.86
C THR A 168 -11.68 -8.34 -4.11
N GLU A 169 -12.48 -9.41 -4.10
CA GLU A 169 -13.44 -9.65 -5.19
C GLU A 169 -14.46 -8.52 -5.31
N GLU A 170 -14.81 -7.89 -4.19
CA GLU A 170 -15.73 -6.75 -4.14
C GLU A 170 -15.20 -5.58 -4.95
N LEU A 171 -13.93 -5.20 -4.73
CA LEU A 171 -13.27 -4.15 -5.51
C LEU A 171 -13.29 -4.47 -7.01
N ILE A 172 -12.91 -5.69 -7.39
CA ILE A 172 -12.87 -6.09 -8.80
C ILE A 172 -14.27 -5.99 -9.42
N ARG A 173 -15.30 -6.47 -8.74
CA ARG A 173 -16.69 -6.40 -9.20
C ARG A 173 -17.18 -4.96 -9.31
N GLU A 174 -16.76 -4.07 -8.42
CA GLU A 174 -17.14 -2.65 -8.44
C GLU A 174 -16.50 -1.92 -9.62
N ILE A 175 -15.21 -2.16 -9.86
CA ILE A 175 -14.48 -1.54 -10.98
C ILE A 175 -14.99 -2.02 -12.36
N MET A 176 -15.48 -3.27 -12.43
CA MET A 176 -15.95 -3.86 -13.71
C MET A 176 -17.42 -3.58 -14.03
N ARG A 177 -18.15 -2.82 -13.21
CA ARG A 177 -19.54 -2.40 -13.45
C ARG A 177 -19.62 -1.14 -14.29
#